data_82dc0397c16f2ecad50e68bb5ff0e8df
#
_entry.id   82dc0397c16f2ecad50e68bb5ff0e8df
#
_cell.length_a   1.000
_cell.length_b   1.000
_cell.length_c   1.000
_cell.angle_alpha   90.00
_cell.angle_beta   90.00
_cell.angle_gamma   90.00
#
_symmetry.space_group_name_H-M   'P 1'
#
loop_
_entity.id
_entity.type
_entity.pdbx_description
1 polymer ?
#
loop_
_entity_poly.entity_id
_entity_poly.type
_entity_poly.pdbx_seq_one_letter_code
_entity_poly.pdbx_strand_id
1 'polypeptide(L)'
;MGKFKTISDLLKIDAEHWQARDEEIKAWEKAQDLRQKKERYQRQVPERYWSESIDTYKTDTEERSKAKAKAQSFIQAVKCGKFQTLVFLGTVGTGKTHLASGIVYECGGLYRLAPAIVEEIRRAKSFNAKETEADILDTYGRASLLIIDEIGRGVVAAEEQYMLYQIINERYNRRKPTVLISNQNKKDFLNYVGIAAADRLTESAQVVEFTGQSYRAVIRRGGGLNEARPAGV
;
A
#
# COMPACT_ATOMS: atom_id res chain seq x y z
N MET A 1 3.66 37.59 -45.22
CA MET A 1 4.38 36.52 -45.97
C MET A 1 5.84 36.49 -45.49
N GLY A 2 6.15 35.64 -44.50
CA GLY A 2 7.51 35.41 -44.01
C GLY A 2 8.28 34.58 -45.05
N LYS A 3 9.33 35.11 -45.61
CA LYS A 3 10.20 34.41 -46.56
C LYS A 3 11.17 33.53 -45.77
N PHE A 4 11.01 32.19 -45.84
CA PHE A 4 12.08 31.25 -45.43
C PHE A 4 13.27 31.49 -46.36
N LYS A 5 14.45 31.71 -45.74
CA LYS A 5 15.65 32.09 -46.49
C LYS A 5 16.45 30.90 -47.03
N THR A 6 16.32 29.74 -46.39
CA THR A 6 17.07 28.52 -46.77
C THR A 6 16.32 27.24 -46.43
N ILE A 7 16.69 26.11 -47.07
CA ILE A 7 16.22 24.76 -46.72
C ILE A 7 16.57 24.42 -45.25
N SER A 8 17.71 24.90 -44.74
CA SER A 8 18.12 24.74 -43.36
C SER A 8 17.16 25.40 -42.38
N ASP A 9 16.51 26.52 -42.73
CA ASP A 9 15.52 27.20 -41.88
C ASP A 9 14.21 26.38 -41.81
N LEU A 10 13.80 25.74 -42.92
CA LEU A 10 12.66 24.83 -42.96
C LEU A 10 12.89 23.58 -42.12
N LEU A 11 14.07 22.95 -42.22
CA LEU A 11 14.43 21.77 -41.48
C LEU A 11 14.50 22.03 -39.95
N LYS A 12 14.91 23.21 -39.53
CA LYS A 12 14.91 23.62 -38.13
C LYS A 12 13.49 23.77 -37.58
N ILE A 13 12.60 24.40 -38.33
CA ILE A 13 11.19 24.57 -37.95
C ILE A 13 10.52 23.20 -37.85
N ASP A 14 10.78 22.27 -38.78
CA ASP A 14 10.27 20.90 -38.69
C ASP A 14 10.81 20.17 -37.46
N ALA A 15 12.10 20.30 -37.17
CA ALA A 15 12.69 19.67 -35.98
C ALA A 15 12.10 20.20 -34.68
N GLU A 16 11.93 21.52 -34.56
CA GLU A 16 11.30 22.15 -33.38
C GLU A 16 9.83 21.73 -33.22
N HIS A 17 9.10 21.65 -34.32
CA HIS A 17 7.70 21.19 -34.34
C HIS A 17 7.59 19.73 -33.89
N TRP A 18 8.47 18.84 -34.37
CA TRP A 18 8.49 17.44 -33.95
C TRP A 18 8.88 17.27 -32.46
N GLN A 19 9.86 18.05 -31.99
CA GLN A 19 10.25 18.05 -30.57
C GLN A 19 9.09 18.48 -29.64
N ALA A 20 8.40 19.58 -30.00
CA ALA A 20 7.24 20.04 -29.23
C ALA A 20 6.13 18.99 -29.18
N ARG A 21 5.87 18.32 -30.32
CA ARG A 21 4.87 17.24 -30.39
C ARG A 21 5.25 16.02 -29.57
N ASP A 22 6.53 15.64 -29.57
CA ASP A 22 7.04 14.55 -28.73
C ASP A 22 6.91 14.87 -27.24
N GLU A 23 7.15 16.12 -26.83
CA GLU A 23 6.95 16.57 -25.46
C GLU A 23 5.46 16.52 -25.04
N GLU A 24 4.56 16.96 -25.92
CA GLU A 24 3.11 16.85 -25.70
C GLU A 24 2.66 15.40 -25.54
N ILE A 25 3.14 14.49 -26.40
CA ILE A 25 2.82 13.06 -26.32
C ILE A 25 3.33 12.47 -24.99
N LYS A 26 4.56 12.74 -24.61
CA LYS A 26 5.14 12.29 -23.32
C LYS A 26 4.38 12.83 -22.12
N ALA A 27 3.97 14.10 -22.19
CA ALA A 27 3.16 14.72 -21.11
C ALA A 27 1.78 14.07 -21.03
N TRP A 28 1.14 13.77 -22.15
CA TRP A 28 -0.13 13.07 -22.22
C TRP A 28 -0.04 11.64 -21.68
N GLU A 29 0.97 10.85 -22.12
CA GLU A 29 1.24 9.50 -21.62
C GLU A 29 1.45 9.49 -20.10
N LYS A 30 2.27 10.42 -19.60
CA LYS A 30 2.50 10.58 -18.15
C LYS A 30 1.22 10.91 -17.40
N ALA A 31 0.36 11.76 -17.96
CA ALA A 31 -0.92 12.10 -17.34
C ALA A 31 -1.88 10.89 -17.31
N GLN A 32 -1.91 10.08 -18.38
CA GLN A 32 -2.70 8.85 -18.44
C GLN A 32 -2.20 7.80 -17.43
N ASP A 33 -0.89 7.60 -17.33
CA ASP A 33 -0.30 6.69 -16.35
C ASP A 33 -0.62 7.10 -14.91
N LEU A 34 -0.53 8.40 -14.62
CA LEU A 34 -0.88 8.95 -13.30
C LEU A 34 -2.36 8.74 -12.98
N ARG A 35 -3.24 8.96 -13.95
CA ARG A 35 -4.68 8.72 -13.81
C ARG A 35 -4.97 7.26 -13.53
N GLN A 36 -4.40 6.34 -14.31
CA GLN A 36 -4.57 4.90 -14.12
C GLN A 36 -4.00 4.43 -12.77
N LYS A 37 -2.85 4.98 -12.35
CA LYS A 37 -2.25 4.72 -11.04
C LYS A 37 -3.21 5.13 -9.92
N LYS A 38 -3.80 6.33 -10.02
CA LYS A 38 -4.77 6.86 -9.06
C LYS A 38 -6.05 6.01 -9.01
N GLU A 39 -6.60 5.64 -10.15
CA GLU A 39 -7.81 4.80 -10.22
C GLU A 39 -7.56 3.40 -9.61
N ARG A 40 -6.43 2.76 -9.92
CA ARG A 40 -6.04 1.48 -9.31
C ARG A 40 -5.92 1.58 -7.79
N TYR A 41 -5.26 2.63 -7.29
CA TYR A 41 -5.12 2.90 -5.87
C TYR A 41 -6.48 3.07 -5.18
N GLN A 42 -7.37 3.89 -5.74
CA GLN A 42 -8.69 4.18 -5.17
C GLN A 42 -9.59 2.93 -5.08
N ARG A 43 -9.42 1.96 -5.97
CA ARG A 43 -10.12 0.67 -5.89
C ARG A 43 -9.64 -0.23 -4.75
N GLN A 44 -8.42 -0.02 -4.25
CA GLN A 44 -7.82 -0.89 -3.23
C GLN A 44 -7.94 -0.32 -1.82
N VAL A 45 -7.92 0.99 -1.67
CA VAL A 45 -7.77 1.67 -0.38
C VAL A 45 -9.05 2.45 -0.05
N PRO A 46 -9.53 2.42 1.21
CA PRO A 46 -10.71 3.19 1.63
C PRO A 46 -10.57 4.68 1.34
N GLU A 47 -11.67 5.33 0.96
CA GLU A 47 -11.74 6.73 0.52
C GLU A 47 -11.06 7.71 1.49
N ARG A 48 -11.21 7.49 2.79
CA ARG A 48 -10.59 8.33 3.84
C ARG A 48 -9.06 8.42 3.76
N TYR A 49 -8.42 7.54 2.98
CA TYR A 49 -6.96 7.51 2.80
C TYR A 49 -6.52 7.96 1.40
N TRP A 50 -7.44 8.40 0.53
CA TRP A 50 -7.09 8.77 -0.85
C TRP A 50 -6.16 10.00 -0.95
N SER A 51 -6.17 10.86 0.06
CA SER A 51 -5.23 11.98 0.19
C SER A 51 -3.93 11.62 0.90
N GLU A 52 -3.82 10.40 1.42
CA GLU A 52 -2.68 9.96 2.20
C GLU A 52 -1.57 9.43 1.27
N SER A 53 -0.36 9.94 1.43
CA SER A 53 0.82 9.53 0.69
C SER A 53 2.03 9.44 1.62
N ILE A 54 3.14 8.89 1.14
CA ILE A 54 4.39 8.91 1.91
C ILE A 54 4.83 10.35 2.20
N ASP A 55 4.57 11.29 1.27
CA ASP A 55 5.00 12.68 1.43
C ASP A 55 4.16 13.44 2.45
N THR A 56 2.85 13.17 2.51
CA THR A 56 1.94 13.79 3.49
C THR A 56 2.10 13.23 4.91
N TYR A 57 2.87 12.13 5.08
CA TYR A 57 3.12 11.56 6.39
C TYR A 57 3.99 12.47 7.25
N LYS A 58 3.47 12.92 8.39
CA LYS A 58 4.16 13.84 9.31
C LYS A 58 5.29 13.13 10.06
N THR A 59 6.44 13.77 10.11
CA THR A 59 7.67 13.28 10.74
C THR A 59 8.11 14.17 11.90
N ASP A 60 7.14 14.58 12.72
CA ASP A 60 7.32 15.45 13.89
C ASP A 60 7.98 14.76 15.09
N THR A 61 8.21 13.45 15.01
CA THR A 61 8.95 12.66 16.00
C THR A 61 9.99 11.79 15.32
N GLU A 62 11.05 11.40 16.07
CA GLU A 62 12.08 10.49 15.57
C GLU A 62 11.51 9.13 15.16
N GLU A 63 10.55 8.60 15.94
CA GLU A 63 9.84 7.35 15.65
C GLU A 63 9.14 7.42 14.28
N ARG A 64 8.41 8.51 14.00
CA ARG A 64 7.72 8.71 12.73
C ARG A 64 8.69 8.90 11.57
N SER A 65 9.80 9.59 11.79
CA SER A 65 10.86 9.73 10.79
C SER A 65 11.46 8.38 10.43
N LYS A 66 11.75 7.53 11.42
CA LYS A 66 12.22 6.15 11.22
C LYS A 66 11.19 5.29 10.50
N ALA A 67 9.91 5.38 10.87
CA ALA A 67 8.83 4.64 10.22
C ALA A 67 8.70 5.02 8.73
N LYS A 68 8.73 6.33 8.41
CA LYS A 68 8.72 6.83 7.02
C LYS A 68 9.92 6.32 6.24
N ALA A 69 11.13 6.40 6.80
CA ALA A 69 12.35 5.92 6.16
C ALA A 69 12.30 4.43 5.85
N LYS A 70 11.75 3.61 6.78
CA LYS A 70 11.54 2.17 6.54
C LYS A 70 10.53 1.90 5.43
N ALA A 71 9.41 2.64 5.38
CA ALA A 71 8.44 2.54 4.30
C ALA A 71 9.05 2.91 2.94
N GLN A 72 9.85 3.98 2.88
CA GLN A 72 10.57 4.39 1.66
C GLN A 72 11.58 3.33 1.22
N SER A 73 12.37 2.78 2.15
CA SER A 73 13.31 1.69 1.86
C SER A 73 12.60 0.46 1.30
N PHE A 74 11.45 0.09 1.89
CA PHE A 74 10.61 -1.00 1.40
C PHE A 74 10.11 -0.73 -0.03
N ILE A 75 9.61 0.47 -0.32
CA ILE A 75 9.15 0.86 -1.66
C ILE A 75 10.29 0.70 -2.67
N GLN A 76 11.49 1.16 -2.35
CA GLN A 76 12.64 1.00 -3.24
C GLN A 76 13.01 -0.48 -3.44
N ALA A 77 12.98 -1.29 -2.39
CA ALA A 77 13.22 -2.74 -2.49
C ALA A 77 12.19 -3.40 -3.42
N VAL A 78 10.89 -3.09 -3.28
CA VAL A 78 9.83 -3.62 -4.14
C VAL A 78 10.01 -3.19 -5.59
N LYS A 79 10.30 -1.90 -5.85
CA LYS A 79 10.57 -1.38 -7.21
C LYS A 79 11.80 -2.02 -7.86
N CYS A 80 12.77 -2.46 -7.06
CA CYS A 80 13.94 -3.23 -7.52
C CYS A 80 13.70 -4.75 -7.58
N GLY A 81 12.47 -5.23 -7.42
CA GLY A 81 12.13 -6.66 -7.47
C GLY A 81 12.66 -7.49 -6.30
N LYS A 82 13.07 -6.84 -5.18
CA LYS A 82 13.56 -7.55 -4.01
C LYS A 82 12.41 -8.07 -3.16
N PHE A 83 12.58 -9.30 -2.67
CA PHE A 83 11.69 -9.89 -1.67
C PHE A 83 11.95 -9.29 -0.30
N GLN A 84 10.89 -8.79 0.32
CA GLN A 84 10.93 -8.26 1.68
C GLN A 84 9.53 -8.27 2.30
N THR A 85 9.45 -8.53 3.59
CA THR A 85 8.23 -8.33 4.39
C THR A 85 8.42 -7.12 5.30
N LEU A 86 7.38 -6.29 5.44
CA LEU A 86 7.36 -5.16 6.36
C LEU A 86 6.21 -5.37 7.35
N VAL A 87 6.48 -5.23 8.65
CA VAL A 87 5.48 -5.43 9.70
C VAL A 87 5.34 -4.15 10.51
N PHE A 88 4.13 -3.57 10.52
CA PHE A 88 3.77 -2.40 11.32
C PHE A 88 2.98 -2.82 12.54
N LEU A 89 3.53 -2.60 13.74
CA LEU A 89 2.93 -2.98 15.00
C LEU A 89 2.72 -1.77 15.92
N GLY A 90 1.79 -1.87 16.87
CA GLY A 90 1.64 -0.89 17.94
C GLY A 90 0.31 -0.15 17.93
N THR A 91 0.20 0.90 18.74
CA THR A 91 -1.07 1.53 19.12
C THR A 91 -1.89 2.10 17.95
N VAL A 92 -3.22 2.17 18.16
CA VAL A 92 -4.17 2.70 17.17
C VAL A 92 -3.93 4.20 16.94
N GLY A 93 -4.08 4.65 15.68
CA GLY A 93 -4.03 6.07 15.33
C GLY A 93 -2.63 6.67 15.18
N THR A 94 -1.60 5.84 15.14
CA THR A 94 -0.19 6.25 15.00
C THR A 94 0.29 6.42 13.55
N GLY A 95 -0.58 6.12 12.55
CA GLY A 95 -0.28 6.34 11.14
C GLY A 95 0.17 5.10 10.36
N LYS A 96 0.03 3.89 10.90
CA LYS A 96 0.37 2.63 10.20
C LYS A 96 -0.35 2.49 8.85
N THR A 97 -1.67 2.65 8.85
CA THR A 97 -2.50 2.57 7.63
C THR A 97 -2.19 3.70 6.65
N HIS A 98 -1.82 4.91 7.13
CA HIS A 98 -1.36 6.01 6.28
C HIS A 98 -0.12 5.59 5.46
N LEU A 99 0.94 5.11 6.13
CA LEU A 99 2.14 4.63 5.43
C LEU A 99 1.84 3.47 4.49
N ALA A 100 0.98 2.54 4.90
CA ALA A 100 0.55 1.43 4.05
C ALA A 100 -0.18 1.91 2.79
N SER A 101 -1.08 2.89 2.91
CA SER A 101 -1.74 3.53 1.77
C SER A 101 -0.73 4.15 0.81
N GLY A 102 0.26 4.87 1.33
CA GLY A 102 1.35 5.42 0.53
C GLY A 102 2.17 4.35 -0.20
N ILE A 103 2.42 3.19 0.44
CA ILE A 103 3.10 2.06 -0.20
C ILE A 103 2.27 1.50 -1.36
N VAL A 104 0.94 1.32 -1.19
CA VAL A 104 0.04 0.89 -2.29
C VAL A 104 0.04 1.90 -3.43
N TYR A 105 0.00 3.19 -3.11
CA TYR A 105 0.06 4.24 -4.13
C TYR A 105 1.34 4.14 -4.97
N GLU A 106 2.49 3.90 -4.32
CA GLU A 106 3.79 3.84 -5.00
C GLU A 106 4.07 2.54 -5.75
N CYS A 107 3.64 1.40 -5.21
CA CYS A 107 3.98 0.07 -5.71
C CYS A 107 2.81 -0.64 -6.40
N GLY A 108 1.58 -0.15 -6.25
CA GLY A 108 0.39 -0.91 -6.61
C GLY A 108 0.13 -2.08 -5.64
N GLY A 109 -0.53 -3.12 -6.14
CA GLY A 109 -0.84 -4.31 -5.34
C GLY A 109 -2.22 -4.30 -4.71
N LEU A 110 -2.44 -5.19 -3.75
CA LEU A 110 -3.70 -5.37 -3.05
C LEU A 110 -3.61 -4.87 -1.61
N TYR A 111 -4.64 -4.14 -1.16
CA TYR A 111 -4.85 -3.79 0.23
C TYR A 111 -6.11 -4.48 0.73
N ARG A 112 -6.02 -5.23 1.82
CA ARG A 112 -7.14 -5.96 2.42
C ARG A 112 -7.09 -5.89 3.94
N LEU A 113 -8.27 -5.91 4.53
CA LEU A 113 -8.40 -6.13 5.98
C LEU A 113 -8.39 -7.63 6.25
N ALA A 114 -7.70 -8.08 7.29
CA ALA A 114 -7.66 -9.49 7.65
C ALA A 114 -9.06 -10.09 7.86
N PRO A 115 -10.01 -9.43 8.56
CA PRO A 115 -11.38 -9.92 8.66
C PRO A 115 -12.10 -10.06 7.32
N ALA A 116 -11.82 -9.19 6.33
CA ALA A 116 -12.44 -9.27 5.01
C ALA A 116 -11.97 -10.50 4.23
N ILE A 117 -10.68 -10.85 4.32
CA ILE A 117 -10.13 -12.07 3.70
C ILE A 117 -10.79 -13.32 4.31
N VAL A 118 -10.93 -13.37 5.64
CA VAL A 118 -11.61 -14.48 6.34
C VAL A 118 -13.04 -14.64 5.83
N GLU A 119 -13.76 -13.53 5.65
CA GLU A 119 -15.11 -13.56 5.14
C GLU A 119 -15.20 -14.00 3.68
N GLU A 120 -14.26 -13.61 2.83
CA GLU A 120 -14.14 -14.11 1.45
C GLU A 120 -13.94 -15.62 1.42
N ILE A 121 -13.03 -16.16 2.26
CA ILE A 121 -12.80 -17.60 2.38
C ILE A 121 -14.03 -18.33 2.89
N ARG A 122 -14.76 -17.78 3.86
CA ARG A 122 -16.02 -18.37 4.33
C ARG A 122 -17.06 -18.46 3.22
N ARG A 123 -17.21 -17.41 2.41
CA ARG A 123 -18.13 -17.40 1.26
C ARG A 123 -17.73 -18.42 0.22
N ALA A 124 -16.44 -18.64 0.00
CA ALA A 124 -15.93 -19.65 -0.93
C ALA A 124 -16.27 -21.09 -0.52
N LYS A 125 -16.56 -21.33 0.76
CA LYS A 125 -17.01 -22.65 1.26
C LYS A 125 -18.50 -22.91 1.04
N SER A 126 -19.27 -21.94 0.53
CA SER A 126 -20.69 -22.15 0.23
C SER A 126 -20.89 -22.95 -1.07
N PHE A 127 -21.99 -23.72 -1.14
CA PHE A 127 -22.29 -24.62 -2.27
C PHE A 127 -22.34 -23.91 -3.64
N ASN A 128 -22.73 -22.64 -3.67
CA ASN A 128 -22.86 -21.85 -4.89
C ASN A 128 -21.71 -20.84 -5.09
N ALA A 129 -20.58 -21.02 -4.41
CA ALA A 129 -19.45 -20.12 -4.56
C ALA A 129 -18.87 -20.19 -5.99
N LYS A 130 -18.57 -19.01 -6.55
CA LYS A 130 -17.92 -18.89 -7.88
C LYS A 130 -16.42 -19.17 -7.81
N GLU A 131 -15.80 -18.91 -6.66
CA GLU A 131 -14.39 -19.10 -6.39
C GLU A 131 -14.24 -20.07 -5.20
N THR A 132 -13.21 -20.89 -5.25
CA THR A 132 -12.86 -21.79 -4.14
C THR A 132 -11.91 -21.08 -3.16
N GLU A 133 -11.76 -21.64 -1.94
CA GLU A 133 -10.74 -21.20 -0.99
C GLU A 133 -9.34 -21.19 -1.63
N ALA A 134 -9.02 -22.20 -2.44
CA ALA A 134 -7.75 -22.30 -3.14
C ALA A 134 -7.53 -21.17 -4.14
N ASP A 135 -8.57 -20.76 -4.88
CA ASP A 135 -8.49 -19.63 -5.83
C ASP A 135 -8.22 -18.31 -5.12
N ILE A 136 -8.87 -18.10 -3.96
CA ILE A 136 -8.66 -16.90 -3.13
C ILE A 136 -7.23 -16.87 -2.58
N LEU A 137 -6.76 -17.97 -2.02
CA LEU A 137 -5.40 -18.08 -1.48
C LEU A 137 -4.34 -17.91 -2.59
N ASP A 138 -4.56 -18.47 -3.79
CA ASP A 138 -3.68 -18.27 -4.93
C ASP A 138 -3.67 -16.82 -5.41
N THR A 139 -4.82 -16.15 -5.44
CA THR A 139 -4.93 -14.71 -5.77
C THR A 139 -4.07 -13.86 -4.82
N TYR A 140 -4.17 -14.08 -3.51
CA TYR A 140 -3.35 -13.39 -2.53
C TYR A 140 -1.88 -13.82 -2.57
N GLY A 141 -1.61 -15.09 -2.86
CA GLY A 141 -0.26 -15.63 -3.05
C GLY A 141 0.49 -15.00 -4.22
N ARG A 142 -0.21 -14.76 -5.34
CA ARG A 142 0.37 -14.22 -6.60
C ARG A 142 0.45 -12.70 -6.65
N ALA A 143 -0.31 -11.98 -5.85
CA ALA A 143 -0.32 -10.52 -5.87
C ALA A 143 1.10 -9.94 -5.84
N SER A 144 1.40 -8.97 -6.70
CA SER A 144 2.72 -8.32 -6.79
C SER A 144 3.16 -7.72 -5.45
N LEU A 145 2.22 -7.10 -4.73
CA LEU A 145 2.32 -6.65 -3.36
C LEU A 145 0.99 -6.96 -2.67
N LEU A 146 1.03 -7.41 -1.42
CA LEU A 146 -0.15 -7.58 -0.57
C LEU A 146 0.06 -6.84 0.75
N ILE A 147 -0.93 -6.02 1.10
CA ILE A 147 -1.04 -5.43 2.43
C ILE A 147 -2.22 -6.05 3.15
N ILE A 148 -1.97 -6.61 4.34
CA ILE A 148 -3.00 -7.14 5.23
C ILE A 148 -3.05 -6.24 6.47
N ASP A 149 -4.15 -5.52 6.63
CA ASP A 149 -4.36 -4.61 7.76
C ASP A 149 -5.36 -5.18 8.78
N GLU A 150 -5.35 -4.64 9.98
CA GLU A 150 -6.21 -5.00 11.11
C GLU A 150 -6.06 -6.47 11.57
N ILE A 151 -4.85 -7.04 11.45
CA ILE A 151 -4.56 -8.40 11.93
C ILE A 151 -4.79 -8.47 13.45
N GLY A 152 -5.47 -9.54 13.88
CA GLY A 152 -5.82 -9.77 15.29
C GLY A 152 -7.10 -9.09 15.73
N ARG A 153 -7.95 -8.63 14.79
CA ARG A 153 -9.28 -8.04 15.04
C ARG A 153 -10.44 -8.94 14.60
N GLY A 154 -10.15 -10.09 14.03
CA GLY A 154 -11.17 -11.06 13.59
C GLY A 154 -11.98 -11.63 14.76
N VAL A 155 -13.24 -11.96 14.49
CA VAL A 155 -14.16 -12.56 15.49
C VAL A 155 -13.74 -14.00 15.83
N VAL A 156 -13.16 -14.73 14.86
CA VAL A 156 -12.69 -16.10 15.02
C VAL A 156 -11.19 -16.15 14.77
N ALA A 157 -10.44 -16.08 15.85
CA ALA A 157 -8.96 -16.04 15.79
C ALA A 157 -8.35 -17.24 15.06
N ALA A 158 -8.87 -18.45 15.25
CA ALA A 158 -8.33 -19.66 14.61
C ALA A 158 -8.43 -19.63 13.07
N GLU A 159 -9.53 -19.12 12.53
CA GLU A 159 -9.68 -18.99 11.06
C GLU A 159 -8.74 -17.92 10.49
N GLU A 160 -8.60 -16.79 11.20
CA GLU A 160 -7.68 -15.73 10.78
C GLU A 160 -6.21 -16.21 10.86
N GLN A 161 -5.84 -16.94 11.90
CA GLN A 161 -4.49 -17.52 12.04
C GLN A 161 -4.18 -18.52 10.92
N TYR A 162 -5.14 -19.41 10.61
CA TYR A 162 -5.00 -20.38 9.51
C TYR A 162 -4.81 -19.66 8.17
N MET A 163 -5.65 -18.68 7.88
CA MET A 163 -5.57 -17.87 6.66
C MET A 163 -4.23 -17.13 6.56
N LEU A 164 -3.80 -16.47 7.65
CA LEU A 164 -2.51 -15.76 7.69
C LEU A 164 -1.34 -16.70 7.43
N TYR A 165 -1.34 -17.89 8.06
CA TYR A 165 -0.31 -18.90 7.82
C TYR A 165 -0.25 -19.29 6.34
N GLN A 166 -1.37 -19.62 5.73
CA GLN A 166 -1.43 -20.02 4.32
C GLN A 166 -0.90 -18.92 3.40
N ILE A 167 -1.37 -17.69 3.57
CA ILE A 167 -0.97 -16.55 2.73
C ILE A 167 0.52 -16.22 2.94
N ILE A 168 0.99 -16.14 4.19
CA ILE A 168 2.40 -15.83 4.49
C ILE A 168 3.30 -16.90 3.91
N ASN A 169 2.96 -18.19 4.09
CA ASN A 169 3.73 -19.31 3.56
C ASN A 169 3.82 -19.27 2.03
N GLU A 170 2.69 -19.08 1.35
CA GLU A 170 2.63 -19.03 -0.11
C GLU A 170 3.44 -17.85 -0.65
N ARG A 171 3.32 -16.66 -0.04
CA ARG A 171 4.07 -15.47 -0.44
C ARG A 171 5.56 -15.57 -0.15
N TYR A 172 5.92 -16.18 0.96
CA TYR A 172 7.32 -16.48 1.28
C TYR A 172 7.93 -17.38 0.20
N ASN A 173 7.28 -18.50 -0.12
CA ASN A 173 7.74 -19.45 -1.15
C ASN A 173 7.85 -18.79 -2.53
N ARG A 174 6.94 -17.91 -2.89
CA ARG A 174 6.95 -17.15 -4.16
C ARG A 174 7.80 -15.88 -4.12
N ARG A 175 8.46 -15.59 -3.00
CA ARG A 175 9.27 -14.38 -2.78
C ARG A 175 8.50 -13.09 -3.13
N LYS A 176 7.24 -12.97 -2.66
CA LYS A 176 6.36 -11.83 -2.92
C LYS A 176 6.38 -10.84 -1.76
N PRO A 177 6.65 -9.53 -2.02
CA PRO A 177 6.69 -8.52 -0.98
C PRO A 177 5.34 -8.37 -0.28
N THR A 178 5.38 -8.27 1.06
CA THR A 178 4.18 -8.27 1.91
C THR A 178 4.28 -7.21 3.00
N VAL A 179 3.16 -6.54 3.32
CA VAL A 179 3.05 -5.66 4.48
C VAL A 179 1.97 -6.22 5.41
N LEU A 180 2.31 -6.38 6.68
CA LEU A 180 1.40 -6.85 7.72
C LEU A 180 1.21 -5.74 8.77
N ILE A 181 -0.03 -5.50 9.18
CA ILE A 181 -0.37 -4.42 10.11
C ILE A 181 -1.21 -4.96 11.25
N SER A 182 -0.78 -4.72 12.49
CA SER A 182 -1.52 -5.08 13.69
C SER A 182 -1.44 -3.98 14.75
N ASN A 183 -2.44 -3.95 15.63
CA ASN A 183 -2.43 -3.09 16.79
C ASN A 183 -1.80 -3.75 18.02
N GLN A 184 -1.30 -4.97 17.87
CA GLN A 184 -0.61 -5.73 18.91
C GLN A 184 0.85 -5.25 19.06
N ASN A 185 1.46 -5.56 20.19
CA ASN A 185 2.91 -5.49 20.34
C ASN A 185 3.59 -6.67 19.64
N LYS A 186 4.91 -6.64 19.51
CA LYS A 186 5.68 -7.66 18.79
C LYS A 186 5.48 -9.07 19.34
N LYS A 187 5.49 -9.22 20.67
CA LYS A 187 5.34 -10.53 21.33
C LYS A 187 3.97 -11.13 21.04
N ASP A 188 2.92 -10.33 21.22
CA ASP A 188 1.54 -10.78 21.04
C ASP A 188 1.25 -11.08 19.57
N PHE A 189 1.79 -10.27 18.64
CA PHE A 189 1.67 -10.50 17.21
C PHE A 189 2.33 -11.81 16.77
N LEU A 190 3.56 -12.10 17.21
CA LEU A 190 4.25 -13.35 16.88
C LEU A 190 3.52 -14.57 17.45
N ASN A 191 3.02 -14.46 18.68
CA ASN A 191 2.18 -15.51 19.28
C ASN A 191 0.88 -15.70 18.47
N TYR A 192 0.27 -14.60 18.03
CA TYR A 192 -0.99 -14.63 17.28
C TYR A 192 -0.83 -15.29 15.91
N VAL A 193 0.18 -14.95 15.14
CA VAL A 193 0.40 -15.55 13.80
C VAL A 193 0.87 -17.00 13.86
N GLY A 194 1.30 -17.47 15.02
CA GLY A 194 1.76 -18.84 15.26
C GLY A 194 3.20 -19.10 14.84
N ILE A 195 3.79 -20.18 15.39
CA ILE A 195 5.22 -20.48 15.26
C ILE A 195 5.68 -20.56 13.80
N ALA A 196 4.93 -21.27 12.97
CA ALA A 196 5.32 -21.49 11.58
C ALA A 196 5.33 -20.23 10.72
N ALA A 197 4.38 -19.31 10.91
CA ALA A 197 4.39 -18.01 10.23
C ALA A 197 5.46 -17.09 10.83
N ALA A 198 5.63 -17.09 12.16
CA ALA A 198 6.64 -16.30 12.85
C ALA A 198 8.07 -16.65 12.40
N ASP A 199 8.37 -17.91 12.15
CA ASP A 199 9.66 -18.37 11.64
C ASP A 199 9.99 -17.72 10.29
N ARG A 200 9.07 -17.75 9.32
CA ARG A 200 9.21 -17.11 8.00
C ARG A 200 9.34 -15.59 8.08
N LEU A 201 8.60 -14.98 9.01
CA LEU A 201 8.70 -13.55 9.25
C LEU A 201 10.04 -13.17 9.88
N THR A 202 10.60 -14.00 10.75
CA THR A 202 11.90 -13.74 11.37
C THR A 202 13.02 -13.67 10.33
N GLU A 203 12.95 -14.48 9.28
CA GLU A 203 13.93 -14.44 8.18
C GLU A 203 13.74 -13.22 7.25
N SER A 204 12.50 -12.85 6.93
CA SER A 204 12.20 -11.93 5.82
C SER A 204 11.70 -10.55 6.26
N ALA A 205 11.28 -10.37 7.52
CA ALA A 205 10.54 -9.19 7.91
C ALA A 205 11.40 -8.11 8.58
N GLN A 206 11.15 -6.86 8.19
CA GLN A 206 11.50 -5.68 8.97
C GLN A 206 10.29 -5.26 9.82
N VAL A 207 10.48 -5.16 11.13
CA VAL A 207 9.44 -4.73 12.07
C VAL A 207 9.62 -3.24 12.36
N VAL A 208 8.51 -2.50 12.32
CA VAL A 208 8.41 -1.10 12.75
C VAL A 208 7.37 -1.02 13.85
N GLU A 209 7.79 -0.62 15.03
CA GLU A 209 6.92 -0.48 16.20
C GLU A 209 6.48 0.98 16.35
N PHE A 210 5.18 1.19 16.55
CA PHE A 210 4.54 2.48 16.74
C PHE A 210 4.09 2.58 18.21
N THR A 211 4.92 3.21 19.03
CA THR A 211 4.70 3.37 20.48
C THR A 211 4.15 4.74 20.85
N GLY A 212 4.17 5.68 19.91
CA GLY A 212 3.73 7.06 20.09
C GLY A 212 2.24 7.24 20.36
N GLN A 213 1.87 8.47 20.75
CA GLN A 213 0.47 8.83 20.96
C GLN A 213 -0.32 8.83 19.66
N SER A 214 -1.62 8.49 19.77
CA SER A 214 -2.55 8.54 18.65
C SER A 214 -2.65 9.97 18.09
N TYR A 215 -2.30 10.14 16.82
CA TYR A 215 -2.45 11.42 16.11
C TYR A 215 -3.91 11.93 16.11
N ARG A 216 -4.89 11.02 16.05
CA ARG A 216 -6.31 11.34 16.14
C ARG A 216 -6.68 11.97 17.49
N ALA A 217 -6.03 11.53 18.58
CA ALA A 217 -6.25 12.11 19.91
C ALA A 217 -5.64 13.51 20.03
N VAL A 218 -4.50 13.74 19.38
CA VAL A 218 -3.84 15.07 19.35
C VAL A 218 -4.70 16.08 18.61
N ILE A 219 -5.24 15.74 17.44
CA ILE A 219 -6.15 16.63 16.67
C ILE A 219 -7.40 16.97 17.48
N ARG A 220 -8.01 16.01 18.19
CA ARG A 220 -9.19 16.24 19.01
C ARG A 220 -8.91 17.19 20.18
N ARG A 221 -7.73 17.13 20.79
CA ARG A 221 -7.33 17.99 21.92
C ARG A 221 -6.89 19.37 21.49
N GLY A 222 -6.36 19.52 20.26
CA GLY A 222 -5.89 20.79 19.72
C GLY A 222 -6.97 21.71 19.14
N GLY A 223 -8.26 21.39 19.27
CA GLY A 223 -9.38 22.32 18.96
C GLY A 223 -9.49 22.76 17.50
N GLY A 224 -8.96 22.02 16.55
CA GLY A 224 -8.95 22.38 15.13
C GLY A 224 -10.00 21.64 14.29
N LEU A 225 -11.28 21.70 14.64
CA LEU A 225 -12.37 21.39 13.72
C LEU A 225 -12.96 22.69 13.17
N ASN A 226 -12.16 23.43 12.40
CA ASN A 226 -12.66 24.50 11.53
C ASN A 226 -11.82 24.54 10.26
N GLU A 227 -11.88 23.48 9.46
CA GLU A 227 -11.68 23.62 8.02
C GLU A 227 -12.89 22.97 7.34
N ALA A 228 -13.69 23.86 6.78
CA ALA A 228 -14.92 23.60 6.08
C ALA A 228 -14.68 22.53 4.99
N ARG A 229 -15.57 21.54 4.94
CA ARG A 229 -15.81 20.78 3.72
C ARG A 229 -16.14 21.78 2.63
N PRO A 230 -15.49 21.81 1.47
CA PRO A 230 -16.03 22.52 0.33
C PRO A 230 -17.37 21.87 0.00
N ALA A 231 -18.42 22.69 0.07
CA ALA A 231 -19.75 22.35 -0.41
C ALA A 231 -19.64 21.94 -1.89
N GLY A 232 -20.34 20.88 -2.24
CA GLY A 232 -20.34 20.32 -3.59
C GLY A 232 -20.85 21.32 -4.64
N VAL A 233 -20.32 21.19 -5.82
CA VAL A 233 -21.00 21.33 -7.11
C VAL A 233 -20.59 20.14 -7.97
#